data_c1e65d13b84589e228761d0dfb8f52d9
#
_entry.id   c1e65d13b84589e228761d0dfb8f52d9
#
_cell.length_a   1.000
_cell.length_b   1.000
_cell.length_c   1.000
_cell.angle_alpha   90.00
_cell.angle_beta   90.00
_cell.angle_gamma   90.00
#
_symmetry.space_group_name_H-M   'P 1'
#
loop_
_entity.id
_entity.type
_entity.pdbx_description
1 polymer ?
#
loop_
_entity_poly.entity_id
_entity_poly.type
_entity_poly.pdbx_seq_one_letter_code
_entity_poly.pdbx_strand_id
1 'polypeptide(L)'
;MLKHERIGKRQEIVSAAISLFSRTHDFRRVSLEAIAREARVSPATIYNNFGNRETLVYEVIKELVRTNLERNRTLIRSGLPFPQKLTGIISGKLDMAGKVNNEIIEKLITQDKTIAPFIDEIYQQEIKPLWQEMVTDGKKQGYIDPALDDEALLVYLDVMQAGFKARPELFQNFKENMAFIKQLTRLMYYGFLKKEIDLFGKEESGEKK
;
A
#
# COMPACT_ATOMS: atom_id res chain seq x y z
N MET A 1 30.77 -1.76 15.63
CA MET A 1 30.72 -2.79 14.58
C MET A 1 29.47 -3.69 14.70
N LEU A 2 29.26 -4.40 15.78
CA LEU A 2 28.14 -5.36 15.95
C LEU A 2 26.71 -4.81 15.71
N LYS A 3 26.42 -3.55 16.01
CA LYS A 3 25.07 -2.97 15.87
C LYS A 3 24.70 -2.67 14.40
N HIS A 4 25.65 -2.21 13.59
CA HIS A 4 25.45 -1.95 12.15
C HIS A 4 25.28 -3.24 11.36
N GLU A 5 26.08 -4.25 11.69
CA GLU A 5 26.02 -5.58 11.06
C GLU A 5 24.69 -6.31 11.34
N ARG A 6 24.17 -6.13 12.57
CA ARG A 6 22.87 -6.67 12.97
C ARG A 6 21.70 -5.99 12.27
N ILE A 7 21.79 -4.67 12.04
CA ILE A 7 20.77 -3.91 11.27
C ILE A 7 20.75 -4.38 9.82
N GLY A 8 21.92 -4.56 9.17
CA GLY A 8 22.01 -5.06 7.81
C GLY A 8 21.40 -6.45 7.65
N LYS A 9 21.73 -7.40 8.53
CA LYS A 9 21.17 -8.76 8.50
C LYS A 9 19.64 -8.78 8.72
N ARG A 10 19.13 -7.93 9.62
CA ARG A 10 17.69 -7.80 9.84
C ARG A 10 16.97 -7.36 8.55
N GLN A 11 17.52 -6.38 7.86
CA GLN A 11 16.97 -5.87 6.60
C GLN A 11 17.05 -6.92 5.47
N GLU A 12 18.14 -7.66 5.37
CA GLU A 12 18.29 -8.76 4.41
C GLU A 12 17.23 -9.84 4.62
N ILE A 13 16.94 -10.22 5.85
CA ILE A 13 15.91 -11.21 6.19
C ILE A 13 14.51 -10.68 5.83
N VAL A 14 14.20 -9.42 6.15
CA VAL A 14 12.92 -8.79 5.78
C VAL A 14 12.76 -8.74 4.26
N SER A 15 13.80 -8.34 3.53
CA SER A 15 13.78 -8.28 2.06
C SER A 15 13.58 -9.66 1.43
N ALA A 16 14.23 -10.69 1.95
CA ALA A 16 14.06 -12.08 1.53
C ALA A 16 12.63 -12.58 1.79
N ALA A 17 12.06 -12.25 2.95
CA ALA A 17 10.69 -12.59 3.29
C ALA A 17 9.69 -11.89 2.34
N ILE A 18 9.86 -10.59 2.06
CA ILE A 18 9.05 -9.85 1.08
C ILE A 18 9.11 -10.52 -0.29
N SER A 19 10.31 -10.88 -0.75
CA SER A 19 10.53 -11.54 -2.05
C SER A 19 9.78 -12.87 -2.14
N LEU A 20 9.85 -13.71 -1.09
CA LEU A 20 9.15 -14.98 -1.04
C LEU A 20 7.63 -14.80 -0.95
N PHE A 21 7.15 -13.87 -0.14
CA PHE A 21 5.72 -13.59 0.00
C PHE A 21 5.10 -13.08 -1.30
N SER A 22 5.83 -12.30 -2.08
CA SER A 22 5.38 -11.80 -3.39
C SER A 22 5.27 -12.89 -4.45
N ARG A 23 6.08 -13.96 -4.33
CA ARG A 23 6.08 -15.10 -5.27
C ARG A 23 5.09 -16.21 -4.89
N THR A 24 4.60 -16.19 -3.66
CA THR A 24 3.73 -17.25 -3.12
C THR A 24 2.33 -16.70 -2.86
N HIS A 25 1.31 -17.35 -3.40
CA HIS A 25 -0.10 -16.95 -3.15
C HIS A 25 -0.56 -17.20 -1.71
N ASP A 26 0.18 -17.98 -0.93
CA ASP A 26 -0.11 -18.26 0.48
C ASP A 26 1.17 -18.14 1.32
N PHE A 27 1.34 -16.98 1.98
CA PHE A 27 2.51 -16.71 2.81
C PHE A 27 2.59 -17.64 4.05
N ARG A 28 1.46 -18.26 4.49
CA ARG A 28 1.46 -19.24 5.57
C ARG A 28 2.30 -20.46 5.24
N ARG A 29 2.44 -20.78 3.93
CA ARG A 29 3.29 -21.86 3.43
C ARG A 29 4.76 -21.52 3.33
N VAL A 30 5.13 -20.23 3.49
CA VAL A 30 6.53 -19.83 3.49
C VAL A 30 7.11 -20.12 4.88
N SER A 31 7.98 -21.12 4.95
CA SER A 31 8.63 -21.50 6.21
C SER A 31 9.79 -20.55 6.56
N LEU A 32 10.17 -20.50 7.86
CA LEU A 32 11.34 -19.75 8.29
C LEU A 32 12.64 -20.30 7.66
N GLU A 33 12.70 -21.60 7.39
CA GLU A 33 13.82 -22.26 6.68
C GLU A 33 13.92 -21.77 5.22
N ALA A 34 12.80 -21.58 4.55
CA ALA A 34 12.78 -21.01 3.20
C ALA A 34 13.27 -19.55 3.20
N ILE A 35 12.84 -18.75 4.18
CA ILE A 35 13.32 -17.37 4.35
C ILE A 35 14.81 -17.36 4.69
N ALA A 36 15.27 -18.23 5.58
CA ALA A 36 16.69 -18.33 5.96
C ALA A 36 17.56 -18.65 4.75
N ARG A 37 17.13 -19.57 3.89
CA ARG A 37 17.82 -19.95 2.66
C ARG A 37 17.89 -18.78 1.66
N GLU A 38 16.77 -18.09 1.45
CA GLU A 38 16.71 -16.91 0.58
C GLU A 38 17.60 -15.78 1.08
N ALA A 39 17.61 -15.53 2.41
CA ALA A 39 18.43 -14.52 3.05
C ALA A 39 19.90 -14.96 3.25
N ARG A 40 20.26 -16.21 2.91
CA ARG A 40 21.60 -16.81 3.13
C ARG A 40 22.05 -16.74 4.58
N VAL A 41 21.14 -16.99 5.50
CA VAL A 41 21.41 -17.04 6.95
C VAL A 41 20.95 -18.39 7.53
N SER A 42 21.35 -18.70 8.77
CA SER A 42 20.80 -19.85 9.48
C SER A 42 19.39 -19.54 10.02
N PRO A 43 18.52 -20.54 10.20
CA PRO A 43 17.25 -20.35 10.92
C PRO A 43 17.42 -19.76 12.31
N ALA A 44 18.49 -20.15 13.04
CA ALA A 44 18.85 -19.57 14.32
C ALA A 44 19.09 -18.07 14.25
N THR A 45 19.65 -17.57 13.13
CA THR A 45 19.84 -16.13 12.91
C THR A 45 18.51 -15.40 12.84
N ILE A 46 17.48 -15.99 12.21
CA ILE A 46 16.13 -15.42 12.16
C ILE A 46 15.55 -15.36 13.58
N TYR A 47 15.60 -16.44 14.33
CA TYR A 47 15.11 -16.47 15.72
C TYR A 47 15.85 -15.45 16.61
N ASN A 48 17.15 -15.29 16.46
CA ASN A 48 17.95 -14.32 17.23
C ASN A 48 17.60 -12.84 16.87
N ASN A 49 17.08 -12.58 15.66
CA ASN A 49 16.72 -11.23 15.23
C ASN A 49 15.25 -10.88 15.48
N PHE A 50 14.35 -11.84 15.42
CA PHE A 50 12.90 -11.59 15.45
C PHE A 50 12.18 -12.33 16.59
N GLY A 51 12.81 -13.32 17.22
CA GLY A 51 12.21 -14.12 18.30
C GLY A 51 11.20 -15.16 17.78
N ASN A 52 10.26 -14.75 16.96
CA ASN A 52 9.23 -15.62 16.38
C ASN A 52 8.84 -15.17 14.95
N ARG A 53 7.98 -15.98 14.33
CA ARG A 53 7.50 -15.72 12.96
C ARG A 53 6.58 -14.50 12.89
N GLU A 54 5.75 -14.31 13.89
CA GLU A 54 4.79 -13.21 13.98
C GLU A 54 5.51 -11.86 13.97
N THR A 55 6.57 -11.72 14.74
CA THR A 55 7.43 -10.53 14.77
C THR A 55 8.08 -10.28 13.40
N LEU A 56 8.57 -11.32 12.73
CA LEU A 56 9.11 -11.16 11.36
C LEU A 56 8.04 -10.68 10.39
N VAL A 57 6.85 -11.26 10.42
CA VAL A 57 5.72 -10.84 9.56
C VAL A 57 5.34 -9.38 9.84
N TYR A 58 5.29 -8.99 11.10
CA TYR A 58 5.05 -7.61 11.51
C TYR A 58 6.08 -6.64 10.91
N GLU A 59 7.37 -6.95 10.99
CA GLU A 59 8.43 -6.13 10.40
C GLU A 59 8.35 -6.08 8.85
N VAL A 60 7.95 -7.18 8.22
CA VAL A 60 7.69 -7.21 6.77
C VAL A 60 6.57 -6.24 6.39
N ILE A 61 5.46 -6.25 7.14
CA ILE A 61 4.34 -5.34 6.89
C ILE A 61 4.78 -3.88 7.08
N LYS A 62 5.51 -3.59 8.15
CA LYS A 62 6.05 -2.24 8.38
C LYS A 62 6.91 -1.77 7.22
N GLU A 63 7.78 -2.62 6.71
CA GLU A 63 8.65 -2.30 5.59
C GLU A 63 7.86 -2.05 4.30
N LEU A 64 6.86 -2.89 3.99
CA LEU A 64 5.97 -2.70 2.84
C LEU A 64 5.21 -1.37 2.93
N VAL A 65 4.66 -1.04 4.10
CA VAL A 65 3.95 0.22 4.33
C VAL A 65 4.89 1.41 4.15
N ARG A 66 6.08 1.38 4.74
CA ARG A 66 7.08 2.46 4.63
C ARG A 66 7.57 2.65 3.20
N THR A 67 7.88 1.57 2.50
CA THR A 67 8.31 1.62 1.10
C THR A 67 7.23 2.24 0.20
N ASN A 68 5.98 1.86 0.40
CA ASN A 68 4.86 2.45 -0.33
C ASN A 68 4.67 3.94 -0.01
N LEU A 69 4.79 4.30 1.27
CA LEU A 69 4.68 5.68 1.73
C LEU A 69 5.79 6.57 1.12
N GLU A 70 7.04 6.14 1.12
CA GLU A 70 8.15 6.87 0.51
C GLU A 70 7.97 7.05 -1.00
N ARG A 71 7.50 6.00 -1.68
CA ARG A 71 7.16 6.10 -3.09
C ARG A 71 6.09 7.16 -3.34
N ASN A 72 5.01 7.13 -2.56
CA ASN A 72 3.92 8.11 -2.69
C ASN A 72 4.38 9.53 -2.33
N ARG A 73 5.20 9.68 -1.30
CA ARG A 73 5.81 10.97 -0.92
C ARG A 73 6.64 11.55 -2.06
N THR A 74 7.50 10.75 -2.65
CA THR A 74 8.33 11.16 -3.80
C THR A 74 7.46 11.57 -4.99
N LEU A 75 6.41 10.79 -5.27
CA LEU A 75 5.48 11.08 -6.35
C LEU A 75 4.69 12.37 -6.13
N ILE A 76 4.12 12.57 -4.95
CA ILE A 76 3.33 13.76 -4.60
C ILE A 76 4.18 15.03 -4.68
N ARG A 77 5.41 14.97 -4.19
CA ARG A 77 6.35 16.11 -4.17
C ARG A 77 7.13 16.30 -5.48
N SER A 78 6.91 15.44 -6.47
CA SER A 78 7.52 15.60 -7.79
C SER A 78 6.92 16.78 -8.56
N GLY A 79 7.62 17.23 -9.62
CA GLY A 79 7.12 18.24 -10.56
C GLY A 79 6.08 17.71 -11.57
N LEU A 80 5.57 16.50 -11.40
CA LEU A 80 4.57 15.91 -12.31
C LEU A 80 3.22 16.63 -12.20
N PRO A 81 2.44 16.69 -13.30
CA PRO A 81 1.05 17.14 -13.27
C PRO A 81 0.18 16.34 -12.31
N PHE A 82 -0.80 16.98 -11.66
CA PHE A 82 -1.72 16.34 -10.71
C PHE A 82 -2.32 15.02 -11.21
N PRO A 83 -2.82 14.90 -12.48
CA PRO A 83 -3.37 13.64 -12.98
C PRO A 83 -2.36 12.49 -12.93
N GLN A 84 -1.10 12.75 -13.29
CA GLN A 84 -0.05 11.73 -13.27
C GLN A 84 0.29 11.28 -11.84
N LYS A 85 0.30 12.22 -10.88
CA LYS A 85 0.46 11.90 -9.46
C LYS A 85 -0.67 11.02 -8.95
N LEU A 86 -1.92 11.40 -9.22
CA LEU A 86 -3.10 10.65 -8.80
C LEU A 86 -3.14 9.24 -9.41
N THR A 87 -2.91 9.14 -10.71
CA THR A 87 -2.83 7.85 -11.42
C THR A 87 -1.71 6.97 -10.84
N GLY A 88 -0.55 7.55 -10.56
CA GLY A 88 0.57 6.82 -9.97
C GLY A 88 0.28 6.29 -8.57
N ILE A 89 -0.45 7.04 -7.73
CA ILE A 89 -0.91 6.58 -6.41
C ILE A 89 -1.90 5.42 -6.55
N ILE A 90 -2.89 5.56 -7.44
CA ILE A 90 -3.90 4.53 -7.69
C ILE A 90 -3.27 3.25 -8.23
N SER A 91 -2.43 3.36 -9.27
CA SER A 91 -1.71 2.21 -9.84
C SER A 91 -0.86 1.51 -8.78
N GLY A 92 -0.16 2.28 -7.93
CA GLY A 92 0.63 1.70 -6.84
C GLY A 92 -0.18 0.92 -5.82
N LYS A 93 -1.38 1.37 -5.48
CA LYS A 93 -2.30 0.63 -4.63
C LYS A 93 -2.76 -0.67 -5.30
N LEU A 94 -3.10 -0.60 -6.58
CA LEU A 94 -3.52 -1.76 -7.37
C LEU A 94 -2.39 -2.80 -7.51
N ASP A 95 -1.16 -2.35 -7.80
CA ASP A 95 0.02 -3.21 -7.89
C ASP A 95 0.33 -3.89 -6.56
N MET A 96 0.24 -3.16 -5.45
CA MET A 96 0.46 -3.71 -4.12
C MET A 96 -0.60 -4.76 -3.77
N ALA A 97 -1.86 -4.48 -4.09
CA ALA A 97 -2.97 -5.41 -3.91
C ALA A 97 -2.83 -6.67 -4.78
N GLY A 98 -2.25 -6.57 -5.98
CA GLY A 98 -1.99 -7.71 -6.86
C GLY A 98 -0.79 -8.58 -6.46
N LYS A 99 0.17 -8.02 -5.72
CA LYS A 99 1.43 -8.70 -5.33
C LYS A 99 1.34 -9.46 -4.01
N VAL A 100 0.43 -9.07 -3.14
CA VAL A 100 0.28 -9.68 -1.82
C VAL A 100 -1.10 -10.28 -1.74
N ASN A 101 -1.21 -11.52 -1.22
CA ASN A 101 -2.52 -12.13 -1.00
C ASN A 101 -3.32 -11.25 -0.03
N ASN A 102 -4.31 -10.53 -0.56
CA ASN A 102 -5.08 -9.52 0.14
C ASN A 102 -5.73 -10.01 1.41
N GLU A 103 -6.23 -11.27 1.42
CA GLU A 103 -6.91 -11.86 2.58
C GLU A 103 -6.04 -11.84 3.84
N ILE A 104 -4.74 -11.89 3.66
CA ILE A 104 -3.78 -12.02 4.74
C ILE A 104 -3.32 -10.66 5.24
N ILE A 105 -2.99 -9.75 4.34
CA ILE A 105 -2.69 -8.35 4.70
C ILE A 105 -3.91 -7.74 5.37
N GLU A 106 -5.07 -8.04 4.86
CA GLU A 106 -6.32 -7.57 5.41
C GLU A 106 -6.56 -8.10 6.81
N LYS A 107 -6.47 -9.41 7.04
CA LYS A 107 -6.62 -10.00 8.38
C LYS A 107 -5.57 -9.46 9.36
N LEU A 108 -4.34 -9.27 8.91
CA LEU A 108 -3.28 -8.72 9.75
C LEU A 108 -3.50 -7.24 10.05
N ILE A 109 -3.91 -6.43 9.06
CA ILE A 109 -4.16 -5.00 9.24
C ILE A 109 -5.43 -4.72 10.06
N THR A 110 -6.48 -5.55 9.91
CA THR A 110 -7.78 -5.30 10.56
C THR A 110 -7.96 -6.06 11.87
N GLN A 111 -7.32 -7.20 12.06
CA GLN A 111 -7.55 -8.12 13.19
C GLN A 111 -6.37 -8.24 14.14
N ASP A 112 -5.16 -7.90 13.72
CA ASP A 112 -3.98 -7.94 14.57
C ASP A 112 -3.91 -6.69 15.46
N LYS A 113 -3.98 -6.90 16.77
CA LYS A 113 -3.92 -5.84 17.79
C LYS A 113 -2.59 -5.06 17.80
N THR A 114 -1.57 -5.56 17.14
CA THR A 114 -0.23 -4.93 17.09
C THR A 114 -0.08 -4.09 15.81
N ILE A 115 -0.65 -4.56 14.70
CA ILE A 115 -0.50 -3.92 13.39
C ILE A 115 -1.47 -2.76 13.23
N ALA A 116 -2.73 -2.92 13.67
CA ALA A 116 -3.74 -1.89 13.51
C ALA A 116 -3.34 -0.52 14.11
N PRO A 117 -2.83 -0.44 15.36
CA PRO A 117 -2.35 0.83 15.91
C PRO A 117 -1.21 1.46 15.10
N PHE A 118 -0.27 0.65 14.61
CA PHE A 118 0.82 1.12 13.76
C PHE A 118 0.30 1.73 12.45
N ILE A 119 -0.66 1.07 11.80
CA ILE A 119 -1.28 1.59 10.57
C ILE A 119 -2.02 2.90 10.83
N ASP A 120 -2.76 2.98 11.94
CA ASP A 120 -3.50 4.19 12.32
C ASP A 120 -2.54 5.34 12.64
N GLU A 121 -1.43 5.08 13.33
CA GLU A 121 -0.38 6.07 13.59
C GLU A 121 0.22 6.62 12.30
N ILE A 122 0.66 5.73 11.40
CA ILE A 122 1.21 6.11 10.08
C ILE A 122 0.17 6.90 9.27
N TYR A 123 -1.10 6.49 9.34
CA TYR A 123 -2.17 7.19 8.65
C TYR A 123 -2.30 8.64 9.13
N GLN A 124 -2.39 8.85 10.43
CA GLN A 124 -2.58 10.19 11.00
C GLN A 124 -1.33 11.07 10.83
N GLN A 125 -0.14 10.52 11.08
CA GLN A 125 1.08 11.30 11.12
C GLN A 125 1.71 11.55 9.74
N GLU A 126 1.50 10.66 8.78
CA GLU A 126 2.23 10.70 7.51
C GLU A 126 1.31 10.67 6.27
N ILE A 127 0.30 9.80 6.22
CA ILE A 127 -0.54 9.65 5.03
C ILE A 127 -1.50 10.84 4.88
N LYS A 128 -2.16 11.22 5.96
CA LYS A 128 -3.12 12.35 5.95
C LYS A 128 -2.46 13.67 5.54
N PRO A 129 -1.28 14.07 6.06
CA PRO A 129 -0.56 15.23 5.56
C PRO A 129 -0.20 15.17 4.07
N LEU A 130 0.18 14.01 3.55
CA LEU A 130 0.43 13.83 2.11
C LEU A 130 -0.82 14.03 1.26
N TRP A 131 -1.99 13.60 1.74
CA TRP A 131 -3.26 13.90 1.08
C TRP A 131 -3.59 15.40 1.11
N GLN A 132 -3.25 16.12 2.18
CA GLN A 132 -3.39 17.59 2.24
C GLN A 132 -2.51 18.27 1.17
N GLU A 133 -1.25 17.84 1.03
CA GLU A 133 -0.36 18.31 -0.04
C GLU A 133 -0.98 18.06 -1.43
N MET A 134 -1.53 16.86 -1.63
CA MET A 134 -2.15 16.46 -2.90
C MET A 134 -3.42 17.27 -3.22
N VAL A 135 -4.28 17.52 -2.23
CA VAL A 135 -5.48 18.36 -2.36
C VAL A 135 -5.09 19.79 -2.73
N THR A 136 -4.12 20.36 -2.03
CA THR A 136 -3.59 21.71 -2.30
C THR A 136 -3.06 21.82 -3.73
N ASP A 137 -2.29 20.82 -4.19
CA ASP A 137 -1.74 20.79 -5.55
C ASP A 137 -2.86 20.65 -6.59
N GLY A 138 -3.84 19.80 -6.34
CA GLY A 138 -5.01 19.61 -7.21
C GLY A 138 -5.85 20.87 -7.37
N LYS A 139 -6.05 21.65 -6.29
CA LYS A 139 -6.71 22.95 -6.34
C LYS A 139 -5.92 23.98 -7.15
N LYS A 140 -4.60 24.08 -6.92
CA LYS A 140 -3.71 24.98 -7.67
C LYS A 140 -3.74 24.71 -9.17
N GLN A 141 -3.77 23.44 -9.57
CA GLN A 141 -3.81 23.03 -10.97
C GLN A 141 -5.24 23.02 -11.57
N GLY A 142 -6.27 23.31 -10.76
CA GLY A 142 -7.68 23.42 -11.19
C GLY A 142 -8.37 22.08 -11.45
N TYR A 143 -7.87 20.97 -10.91
CA TYR A 143 -8.50 19.64 -10.97
C TYR A 143 -9.47 19.42 -9.80
N ILE A 144 -9.20 20.00 -8.63
CA ILE A 144 -10.12 20.00 -7.49
C ILE A 144 -10.77 21.40 -7.42
N ASP A 145 -12.05 21.44 -7.08
CA ASP A 145 -12.76 22.70 -6.91
C ASP A 145 -12.18 23.47 -5.70
N PRO A 146 -11.66 24.68 -5.89
CA PRO A 146 -11.10 25.49 -4.81
C PRO A 146 -12.13 25.87 -3.73
N ALA A 147 -13.43 25.84 -4.06
CA ALA A 147 -14.52 26.10 -3.11
C ALA A 147 -14.78 24.95 -2.13
N LEU A 148 -14.30 23.73 -2.43
CA LEU A 148 -14.39 22.62 -1.49
C LEU A 148 -13.51 22.88 -0.27
N ASP A 149 -14.06 22.68 0.92
CA ASP A 149 -13.28 22.72 2.16
C ASP A 149 -12.30 21.56 2.22
N ASP A 150 -11.03 21.84 2.59
CA ASP A 150 -9.97 20.82 2.61
C ASP A 150 -10.26 19.76 3.68
N GLU A 151 -10.78 20.16 4.84
CA GLU A 151 -11.11 19.23 5.93
C GLU A 151 -12.28 18.33 5.53
N ALA A 152 -13.34 18.91 4.94
CA ALA A 152 -14.48 18.13 4.45
C ALA A 152 -14.04 17.09 3.40
N LEU A 153 -13.12 17.46 2.50
CA LEU A 153 -12.59 16.53 1.51
C LEU A 153 -11.76 15.41 2.14
N LEU A 154 -10.92 15.74 3.13
CA LEU A 154 -10.14 14.73 3.86
C LEU A 154 -11.05 13.80 4.66
N VAL A 155 -12.08 14.31 5.33
CA VAL A 155 -13.10 13.50 6.03
C VAL A 155 -13.81 12.58 5.03
N TYR A 156 -14.18 13.08 3.85
CA TYR A 156 -14.77 12.23 2.81
C TYR A 156 -13.84 11.07 2.42
N LEU A 157 -12.56 11.32 2.21
CA LEU A 157 -11.57 10.28 1.89
C LEU A 157 -11.41 9.28 3.04
N ASP A 158 -11.43 9.76 4.30
CA ASP A 158 -11.36 8.91 5.50
C ASP A 158 -12.57 7.98 5.61
N VAL A 159 -13.77 8.51 5.40
CA VAL A 159 -15.02 7.74 5.45
C VAL A 159 -15.02 6.67 4.34
N MET A 160 -14.62 7.04 3.13
CA MET A 160 -14.50 6.08 2.02
C MET A 160 -13.49 4.98 2.32
N GLN A 161 -12.34 5.33 2.88
CA GLN A 161 -11.33 4.36 3.27
C GLN A 161 -11.82 3.43 4.39
N ALA A 162 -12.50 3.98 5.41
CA ALA A 162 -13.10 3.19 6.49
C ALA A 162 -14.18 2.24 5.95
N GLY A 163 -15.01 2.72 5.02
CA GLY A 163 -16.00 1.90 4.33
C GLY A 163 -15.38 0.71 3.59
N PHE A 164 -14.27 0.93 2.88
CA PHE A 164 -13.54 -0.17 2.23
C PHE A 164 -12.92 -1.14 3.24
N LYS A 165 -12.35 -0.66 4.34
CA LYS A 165 -11.84 -1.53 5.42
C LYS A 165 -12.94 -2.40 6.05
N ALA A 166 -14.17 -1.87 6.15
CA ALA A 166 -15.32 -2.60 6.69
C ALA A 166 -15.90 -3.65 5.72
N ARG A 167 -15.49 -3.64 4.46
CA ARG A 167 -15.98 -4.51 3.39
C ARG A 167 -14.86 -5.29 2.70
N PRO A 168 -14.14 -6.13 3.46
CA PRO A 168 -12.98 -6.86 2.95
C PRO A 168 -13.33 -7.80 1.78
N GLU A 169 -14.56 -8.27 1.73
CA GLU A 169 -15.05 -9.10 0.63
C GLU A 169 -14.99 -8.40 -0.75
N LEU A 170 -14.98 -7.07 -0.79
CA LEU A 170 -14.81 -6.32 -2.05
C LEU A 170 -13.45 -6.56 -2.71
N PHE A 171 -12.47 -6.97 -1.91
CA PHE A 171 -11.09 -7.22 -2.37
C PHE A 171 -10.78 -8.72 -2.48
N GLN A 172 -11.71 -9.59 -2.10
CA GLN A 172 -11.60 -11.02 -2.37
C GLN A 172 -11.64 -11.23 -3.89
N ASN A 173 -10.76 -12.11 -4.37
CA ASN A 173 -10.61 -12.36 -5.81
C ASN A 173 -10.33 -11.07 -6.61
N PHE A 174 -9.44 -10.24 -6.09
CA PHE A 174 -9.10 -8.93 -6.64
C PHE A 174 -8.91 -8.92 -8.17
N LYS A 175 -8.25 -9.95 -8.73
CA LYS A 175 -8.02 -10.05 -10.18
C LYS A 175 -9.33 -10.22 -10.97
N GLU A 176 -10.28 -10.97 -10.44
CA GLU A 176 -11.59 -11.22 -11.07
C GLU A 176 -12.51 -10.00 -10.94
N ASN A 177 -12.35 -9.24 -9.84
CA ASN A 177 -13.16 -8.06 -9.53
C ASN A 177 -12.51 -6.73 -9.96
N MET A 178 -11.42 -6.75 -10.73
CA MET A 178 -10.68 -5.55 -11.10
C MET A 178 -11.54 -4.48 -11.79
N ALA A 179 -12.43 -4.89 -12.71
CA ALA A 179 -13.33 -3.96 -13.39
C ALA A 179 -14.28 -3.24 -12.40
N PHE A 180 -14.80 -3.95 -11.42
CA PHE A 180 -15.65 -3.40 -10.38
C PHE A 180 -14.88 -2.43 -9.47
N ILE A 181 -13.67 -2.80 -9.06
CA ILE A 181 -12.80 -1.94 -8.24
C ILE A 181 -12.45 -0.65 -8.97
N LYS A 182 -12.13 -0.72 -10.27
CA LYS A 182 -11.91 0.45 -11.11
C LYS A 182 -13.15 1.38 -11.12
N GLN A 183 -14.36 0.82 -11.26
CA GLN A 183 -15.59 1.60 -11.23
C GLN A 183 -15.81 2.29 -9.86
N LEU A 184 -15.61 1.58 -8.76
CA LEU A 184 -15.69 2.18 -7.41
C LEU A 184 -14.66 3.30 -7.24
N THR A 185 -13.44 3.10 -7.72
CA THR A 185 -12.39 4.12 -7.69
C THR A 185 -12.80 5.35 -8.51
N ARG A 186 -13.38 5.16 -9.69
CA ARG A 186 -13.93 6.27 -10.49
C ARG A 186 -15.00 7.03 -9.71
N LEU A 187 -16.00 6.34 -9.16
CA LEU A 187 -17.07 6.96 -8.39
C LEU A 187 -16.52 7.75 -7.19
N MET A 188 -15.54 7.20 -6.47
CA MET A 188 -14.91 7.87 -5.34
C MET A 188 -14.24 9.19 -5.75
N TYR A 189 -13.47 9.19 -6.82
CA TYR A 189 -12.71 10.39 -7.22
C TYR A 189 -13.54 11.39 -8.02
N TYR A 190 -14.45 10.97 -8.88
CA TYR A 190 -15.27 11.90 -9.65
C TYR A 190 -16.29 12.66 -8.80
N GLY A 191 -16.55 12.24 -7.57
CA GLY A 191 -17.36 13.01 -6.63
C GLY A 191 -16.78 14.38 -6.28
N PHE A 192 -15.46 14.61 -6.48
CA PHE A 192 -14.79 15.87 -6.14
C PHE A 192 -13.87 16.46 -7.23
N LEU A 193 -13.61 15.71 -8.29
CA LEU A 193 -12.81 16.21 -9.41
C LEU A 193 -13.66 17.12 -10.30
N LYS A 194 -13.17 18.33 -10.52
CA LYS A 194 -13.80 19.31 -11.40
C LYS A 194 -13.58 19.00 -12.88
N LYS A 195 -12.48 18.31 -13.19
CA LYS A 195 -12.12 17.90 -14.55
C LYS A 195 -11.96 16.40 -14.60
N GLU A 196 -12.38 15.83 -15.72
CA GLU A 196 -12.16 14.44 -16.02
C GLU A 196 -10.66 14.16 -16.21
N ILE A 197 -10.16 13.09 -15.62
CA ILE A 197 -8.79 12.58 -15.80
C ILE A 197 -8.83 11.08 -16.06
N ASP A 198 -7.92 10.61 -16.89
CA ASP A 198 -7.74 9.17 -17.11
C ASP A 198 -7.00 8.56 -15.91
N LEU A 199 -7.78 7.97 -14.99
CA LEU A 199 -7.27 7.40 -13.73
C LEU A 199 -6.50 6.09 -13.90
N PHE A 200 -6.66 5.41 -15.04
CA PHE A 200 -6.16 4.05 -15.21
C PHE A 200 -5.24 3.89 -16.43
N GLY A 201 -5.05 4.94 -17.22
CA GLY A 201 -4.39 4.88 -18.52
C GLY A 201 -5.27 4.21 -19.58
N LYS A 202 -4.87 4.29 -20.84
CA LYS A 202 -5.49 3.50 -21.91
C LYS A 202 -5.13 2.04 -21.65
N GLU A 203 -6.12 1.18 -21.48
CA GLU A 203 -5.90 -0.25 -21.62
C GLU A 203 -5.30 -0.46 -23.02
N GLU A 204 -4.12 -1.06 -23.12
CA GLU A 204 -3.67 -1.59 -24.40
C GLU A 204 -4.77 -2.55 -24.86
N SER A 205 -5.59 -2.09 -25.80
CA SER A 205 -6.55 -2.93 -26.49
C SER A 205 -5.77 -3.98 -27.25
N GLY A 206 -5.54 -5.11 -26.57
CA GLY A 206 -5.02 -6.32 -27.20
C GLY A 206 -6.04 -6.90 -28.15
N GLU A 207 -6.40 -6.18 -29.20
CA GLU A 207 -6.93 -6.81 -30.40
C GLU A 207 -5.84 -7.62 -31.07
N LYS A 208 -5.74 -8.88 -30.66
CA LYS A 208 -5.10 -9.89 -31.52
C LYS A 208 -6.03 -10.11 -32.70
N LYS A 209 -5.57 -9.62 -33.86
CA LYS A 209 -6.03 -10.14 -35.15
C LYS A 209 -5.70 -11.61 -35.29
#